data_52d4edb0f97059a2aff61074d0e71042
#
_entry.id   52d4edb0f97059a2aff61074d0e71042
#
_cell.length_a   1.000
_cell.length_b   1.000
_cell.length_c   1.000
_cell.angle_alpha   90.00
_cell.angle_beta   90.00
_cell.angle_gamma   90.00
#
_symmetry.space_group_name_H-M   'P 1'
#
loop_
_entity.id
_entity.type
_entity.pdbx_description
1 polymer ?
#
loop_
_entity_poly.entity_id
_entity_poly.type
_entity_poly.pdbx_seq_one_letter_code
_entity_poly.pdbx_strand_id
1 'polypeptide(L)'
;MLRYRLIFLGVPMLLYVDSNIASPYALVAFVSLIEKDLTFDVKPLELFANAQHESDFASTSITKRVPTLVHDDFALSESSAICEYIDETFAGTRLYPTDLHDRARARQVQAWVRSDLMPIRDERPTFVVFCGARRPALSAPAIEATHKLFAAALQLLDGRTDNLFDQWSIADVDLAMMLQRLVAHGDPVPQRLVDYANHQWRRPSVQQWINHARPPLTEY
;
A
#
# COMPACT_ATOMS: atom_id res chain seq x y z
N MET A 1 16.24 -37.47 14.12
CA MET A 1 15.46 -37.16 12.91
C MET A 1 15.84 -35.75 12.48
N LEU A 2 16.81 -35.63 11.57
CA LEU A 2 17.31 -34.35 11.08
C LEU A 2 16.23 -33.77 10.14
N ARG A 3 15.68 -32.60 10.47
CA ARG A 3 14.87 -31.80 9.56
C ARG A 3 15.81 -31.07 8.62
N TYR A 4 15.93 -31.55 7.39
CA TYR A 4 16.55 -30.78 6.31
C TYR A 4 15.62 -29.60 5.96
N ARG A 5 16.03 -28.41 6.38
CA ARG A 5 15.49 -27.16 5.84
C ARG A 5 16.05 -27.03 4.44
N LEU A 6 15.25 -27.28 3.42
CA LEU A 6 15.60 -26.92 2.04
C LEU A 6 15.82 -25.41 2.02
N ILE A 7 17.08 -25.00 2.00
CA ILE A 7 17.46 -23.63 1.68
C ILE A 7 17.23 -23.52 0.17
N PHE A 8 16.07 -23.00 -0.22
CA PHE A 8 15.91 -22.41 -1.54
C PHE A 8 16.90 -21.24 -1.59
N LEU A 9 18.02 -21.40 -2.29
CA LEU A 9 18.87 -20.31 -2.75
C LEU A 9 18.10 -19.60 -3.87
N GLY A 10 16.97 -18.96 -3.54
CA GLY A 10 16.34 -18.01 -4.42
C GLY A 10 17.20 -16.76 -4.49
N VAL A 11 17.38 -16.22 -5.67
CA VAL A 11 18.01 -14.91 -5.85
C VAL A 11 17.22 -13.90 -5.04
N PRO A 12 17.86 -13.08 -4.21
CA PRO A 12 17.14 -12.19 -3.31
C PRO A 12 16.30 -11.21 -4.13
N MET A 13 15.01 -11.15 -3.83
CA MET A 13 14.16 -10.08 -4.36
C MET A 13 14.59 -8.75 -3.76
N LEU A 14 14.48 -7.68 -4.53
CA LEU A 14 14.78 -6.33 -4.08
C LEU A 14 13.58 -5.43 -4.34
N LEU A 15 13.08 -4.79 -3.28
CA LEU A 15 12.02 -3.80 -3.37
C LEU A 15 12.59 -2.39 -3.17
N TYR A 16 12.57 -1.58 -4.22
CA TYR A 16 12.87 -0.16 -4.13
C TYR A 16 11.68 0.60 -3.55
N VAL A 17 11.95 1.43 -2.55
CA VAL A 17 10.94 2.26 -1.84
C VAL A 17 11.48 3.70 -1.71
N ASP A 18 10.62 4.64 -1.31
CA ASP A 18 11.07 5.98 -0.94
C ASP A 18 11.86 5.96 0.37
N SER A 19 12.87 6.81 0.50
CA SER A 19 13.72 6.88 1.69
C SER A 19 12.97 7.26 2.98
N ASN A 20 11.84 7.95 2.86
CA ASN A 20 10.99 8.28 4.00
C ASN A 20 10.09 7.12 4.45
N ILE A 21 10.08 5.98 3.72
CA ILE A 21 9.20 4.83 4.00
C ILE A 21 7.74 5.29 4.18
N ALA A 22 7.30 6.21 3.33
CA ALA A 22 5.99 6.85 3.40
C ALA A 22 5.12 6.65 2.14
N SER A 23 5.63 5.98 1.12
CA SER A 23 4.86 5.69 -0.09
C SER A 23 3.72 4.69 0.21
N PRO A 24 2.47 5.05 -0.05
CA PRO A 24 1.33 4.14 0.12
C PRO A 24 1.39 2.97 -0.88
N TYR A 25 2.01 3.18 -2.01
CA TYR A 25 2.17 2.18 -3.06
C TYR A 25 3.29 1.18 -2.73
N ALA A 26 4.37 1.66 -2.10
CA ALA A 26 5.43 0.79 -1.59
C ALA A 26 4.93 -0.06 -0.40
N LEU A 27 4.09 0.50 0.49
CA LEU A 27 3.39 -0.25 1.54
C LEU A 27 2.66 -1.47 0.95
N VAL A 28 1.87 -1.28 -0.10
CA VAL A 28 1.04 -2.36 -0.68
C VAL A 28 1.92 -3.46 -1.28
N ALA A 29 2.99 -3.09 -2.00
CA ALA A 29 3.95 -4.07 -2.52
C ALA A 29 4.69 -4.81 -1.40
N PHE A 30 5.14 -4.11 -0.37
CA PHE A 30 5.78 -4.68 0.81
C PHE A 30 4.87 -5.68 1.54
N VAL A 31 3.62 -5.29 1.81
CA VAL A 31 2.62 -6.18 2.43
C VAL A 31 2.41 -7.43 1.60
N SER A 32 2.34 -7.30 0.26
CA SER A 32 2.18 -8.45 -0.64
C SER A 32 3.32 -9.46 -0.51
N LEU A 33 4.56 -9.00 -0.42
CA LEU A 33 5.72 -9.86 -0.23
C LEU A 33 5.69 -10.58 1.14
N ILE A 34 5.34 -9.85 2.20
CA ILE A 34 5.22 -10.42 3.56
C ILE A 34 4.10 -11.45 3.64
N GLU A 35 2.92 -11.19 3.05
CA GLU A 35 1.78 -12.14 3.06
C GLU A 35 2.07 -13.43 2.30
N LYS A 36 2.99 -13.41 1.36
CA LYS A 36 3.48 -14.59 0.64
C LYS A 36 4.67 -15.28 1.32
N ASP A 37 5.10 -14.79 2.49
CA ASP A 37 6.28 -15.30 3.22
C ASP A 37 7.55 -15.32 2.35
N LEU A 38 7.72 -14.30 1.51
CA LEU A 38 8.88 -14.17 0.62
C LEU A 38 10.03 -13.45 1.31
N THR A 39 11.25 -13.89 1.02
CA THR A 39 12.47 -13.20 1.45
C THR A 39 12.86 -12.14 0.44
N PHE A 40 13.07 -10.91 0.88
CA PHE A 40 13.46 -9.78 0.03
C PHE A 40 14.23 -8.73 0.80
N ASP A 41 15.02 -7.94 0.09
CA ASP A 41 15.69 -6.76 0.62
C ASP A 41 14.89 -5.51 0.27
N VAL A 42 14.98 -4.47 1.12
CA VAL A 42 14.40 -3.16 0.87
C VAL A 42 15.51 -2.16 0.58
N LYS A 43 15.42 -1.47 -0.55
CA LYS A 43 16.38 -0.42 -0.93
C LYS A 43 15.70 0.95 -1.00
N PRO A 44 15.98 1.83 -0.02
CA PRO A 44 15.48 3.20 -0.03
C PRO A 44 16.08 4.01 -1.19
N LEU A 45 15.26 4.90 -1.77
CA LEU A 45 15.64 5.81 -2.85
C LEU A 45 15.31 7.25 -2.45
N GLU A 46 16.29 8.15 -2.56
CA GLU A 46 16.16 9.57 -2.22
C GLU A 46 15.41 10.35 -3.32
N LEU A 47 14.06 10.26 -3.30
CA LEU A 47 13.22 10.88 -4.32
C LEU A 47 13.35 12.41 -4.36
N PHE A 48 13.57 13.05 -3.22
CA PHE A 48 13.76 14.49 -3.14
C PHE A 48 15.11 14.95 -3.73
N ALA A 49 16.11 14.08 -3.74
CA ALA A 49 17.37 14.29 -4.44
C ALA A 49 17.32 13.89 -5.92
N ASN A 50 16.14 13.54 -6.44
CA ASN A 50 15.93 13.05 -7.81
C ASN A 50 16.70 11.76 -8.16
N ALA A 51 17.02 10.93 -7.17
CA ALA A 51 17.73 9.67 -7.37
C ALA A 51 16.99 8.68 -8.31
N GLN A 52 15.70 8.86 -8.53
CA GLN A 52 14.91 8.09 -9.49
C GLN A 52 15.33 8.34 -10.96
N HIS A 53 16.10 9.39 -11.22
CA HIS A 53 16.63 9.73 -12.55
C HIS A 53 18.10 9.35 -12.73
N GLU A 54 18.77 8.88 -11.68
CA GLU A 54 20.14 8.36 -11.78
C GLU A 54 20.18 7.07 -12.62
N SER A 55 21.28 6.88 -13.36
CA SER A 55 21.42 5.83 -14.37
C SER A 55 21.03 4.44 -13.87
N ASP A 56 21.44 4.09 -12.67
CA ASP A 56 21.28 2.75 -12.11
C ASP A 56 19.81 2.41 -11.88
N PHE A 57 19.07 3.29 -11.23
CA PHE A 57 17.64 3.07 -11.01
C PHE A 57 16.81 3.33 -12.27
N ALA A 58 17.16 4.36 -13.04
CA ALA A 58 16.44 4.71 -14.26
C ALA A 58 16.53 3.63 -15.35
N SER A 59 17.58 2.81 -15.36
CA SER A 59 17.68 1.64 -16.24
C SER A 59 16.89 0.43 -15.72
N THR A 60 16.66 0.35 -14.41
CA THR A 60 15.92 -0.73 -13.75
C THR A 60 14.41 -0.51 -13.82
N SER A 61 13.95 0.72 -13.59
CA SER A 61 12.52 1.05 -13.50
C SER A 61 12.01 1.77 -14.75
N ILE A 62 11.14 1.13 -15.51
CA ILE A 62 10.51 1.73 -16.71
C ILE A 62 9.79 3.04 -16.38
N THR A 63 9.11 3.10 -15.24
CA THR A 63 8.34 4.29 -14.83
C THR A 63 9.16 5.29 -14.04
N LYS A 64 10.37 4.92 -13.60
CA LYS A 64 11.22 5.71 -12.70
C LYS A 64 10.48 6.09 -11.41
N ARG A 65 9.65 5.19 -10.89
CA ARG A 65 8.85 5.38 -9.69
C ARG A 65 9.06 4.24 -8.70
N VAL A 66 8.77 4.51 -7.44
CA VAL A 66 8.66 3.50 -6.40
C VAL A 66 7.18 3.17 -6.12
N PRO A 67 6.87 1.90 -5.78
CA PRO A 67 7.76 0.76 -5.70
C PRO A 67 8.23 0.27 -7.08
N THR A 68 9.44 -0.27 -7.09
CA THR A 68 9.92 -1.14 -8.17
C THR A 68 10.45 -2.41 -7.53
N LEU A 69 9.92 -3.56 -7.95
CA LEU A 69 10.37 -4.88 -7.54
C LEU A 69 11.37 -5.40 -8.57
N VAL A 70 12.48 -5.95 -8.10
CA VAL A 70 13.40 -6.74 -8.90
C VAL A 70 13.36 -8.18 -8.41
N HIS A 71 13.11 -9.10 -9.31
CA HIS A 71 13.13 -10.54 -9.08
C HIS A 71 13.96 -11.18 -10.18
N ASP A 72 15.12 -11.70 -9.82
CA ASP A 72 16.17 -12.17 -10.75
C ASP A 72 16.57 -11.04 -11.73
N ASP A 73 16.40 -11.26 -13.01
CA ASP A 73 16.66 -10.30 -14.10
C ASP A 73 15.40 -9.49 -14.50
N PHE A 74 14.25 -9.72 -13.84
CA PHE A 74 12.99 -9.06 -14.12
C PHE A 74 12.74 -7.92 -13.16
N ALA A 75 12.53 -6.71 -13.69
CA ALA A 75 12.16 -5.53 -12.92
C ALA A 75 10.76 -5.08 -13.28
N LEU A 76 9.91 -4.84 -12.25
CA LEU A 76 8.52 -4.46 -12.41
C LEU A 76 8.20 -3.26 -11.51
N SER A 77 7.68 -2.19 -12.10
CA SER A 77 7.10 -1.06 -11.39
C SER A 77 5.57 -1.11 -11.43
N GLU A 78 4.91 -0.17 -10.75
CA GLU A 78 3.46 -0.11 -10.49
C GLU A 78 2.98 -1.14 -9.46
N SER A 79 2.59 -0.65 -8.29
CA SER A 79 2.25 -1.51 -7.14
C SER A 79 1.15 -2.52 -7.42
N SER A 80 0.13 -2.20 -8.24
CA SER A 80 -0.91 -3.18 -8.62
C SER A 80 -0.36 -4.29 -9.48
N ALA A 81 0.50 -3.96 -10.46
CA ALA A 81 1.15 -4.97 -11.29
C ALA A 81 2.08 -5.87 -10.45
N ILE A 82 2.81 -5.28 -9.51
CA ILE A 82 3.65 -6.03 -8.56
C ILE A 82 2.81 -6.99 -7.72
N CYS A 83 1.68 -6.54 -7.16
CA CYS A 83 0.80 -7.40 -6.35
C CYS A 83 0.21 -8.56 -7.17
N GLU A 84 -0.22 -8.32 -8.41
CA GLU A 84 -0.72 -9.37 -9.31
C GLU A 84 0.39 -10.37 -9.64
N TYR A 85 1.57 -9.88 -10.01
CA TYR A 85 2.73 -10.73 -10.30
C TYR A 85 3.10 -11.63 -9.12
N ILE A 86 3.13 -11.06 -7.91
CA ILE A 86 3.41 -11.81 -6.68
C ILE A 86 2.31 -12.86 -6.43
N ASP A 87 1.03 -12.49 -6.60
CA ASP A 87 -0.08 -13.43 -6.35
C ASP A 87 -0.11 -14.59 -7.34
N GLU A 88 0.22 -14.34 -8.60
CA GLU A 88 0.21 -15.34 -9.67
C GLU A 88 1.47 -16.22 -9.66
N THR A 89 2.61 -15.67 -9.25
CA THR A 89 3.90 -16.37 -9.32
C THR A 89 4.16 -17.24 -8.09
N PHE A 90 3.74 -16.80 -6.90
CA PHE A 90 4.10 -17.44 -5.65
C PHE A 90 2.90 -18.06 -4.94
N ALA A 91 3.10 -19.27 -4.42
CA ALA A 91 2.14 -19.93 -3.56
C ALA A 91 1.97 -19.19 -2.23
N GLY A 92 1.01 -19.61 -1.40
CA GLY A 92 0.75 -19.03 -0.07
C GLY A 92 -0.54 -18.23 -0.02
N THR A 93 -0.62 -17.24 0.88
CA THR A 93 -1.80 -16.39 1.08
C THR A 93 -2.20 -15.72 -0.22
N ARG A 94 -3.46 -15.85 -0.62
CA ARG A 94 -3.97 -15.14 -1.80
C ARG A 94 -4.11 -13.65 -1.51
N LEU A 95 -3.60 -12.84 -2.43
CA LEU A 95 -3.71 -11.38 -2.37
C LEU A 95 -4.99 -10.85 -3.01
N TYR A 96 -5.58 -11.64 -3.90
CA TYR A 96 -6.84 -11.32 -4.61
C TYR A 96 -7.87 -12.43 -4.42
N PRO A 97 -9.17 -12.08 -4.42
CA PRO A 97 -10.24 -13.07 -4.41
C PRO A 97 -10.15 -14.06 -5.57
N THR A 98 -10.62 -15.28 -5.34
CA THR A 98 -10.70 -16.31 -6.40
C THR A 98 -11.90 -16.11 -7.31
N ASP A 99 -13.02 -15.62 -6.75
CA ASP A 99 -14.20 -15.25 -7.54
C ASP A 99 -13.84 -14.12 -8.53
N LEU A 100 -14.30 -14.23 -9.76
CA LEU A 100 -13.95 -13.30 -10.82
C LEU A 100 -14.56 -11.90 -10.62
N HIS A 101 -15.78 -11.83 -10.07
CA HIS A 101 -16.44 -10.54 -9.82
C HIS A 101 -15.78 -9.82 -8.64
N ASP A 102 -15.49 -10.54 -7.55
CA ASP A 102 -14.79 -10.00 -6.41
C ASP A 102 -13.36 -9.57 -6.77
N ARG A 103 -12.66 -10.36 -7.58
CA ARG A 103 -11.34 -10.00 -8.10
C ARG A 103 -11.40 -8.73 -8.96
N ALA A 104 -12.38 -8.63 -9.85
CA ALA A 104 -12.59 -7.41 -10.64
C ALA A 104 -12.91 -6.21 -9.74
N ARG A 105 -13.70 -6.41 -8.70
CA ARG A 105 -14.01 -5.37 -7.71
C ARG A 105 -12.77 -4.93 -6.92
N ALA A 106 -11.91 -5.86 -6.50
CA ALA A 106 -10.65 -5.56 -5.84
C ALA A 106 -9.75 -4.66 -6.73
N ARG A 107 -9.60 -5.02 -8.00
CA ARG A 107 -8.87 -4.23 -9.00
C ARG A 107 -9.50 -2.85 -9.20
N GLN A 108 -10.83 -2.77 -9.23
CA GLN A 108 -11.55 -1.50 -9.33
C GLN A 108 -11.25 -0.58 -8.13
N VAL A 109 -11.29 -1.12 -6.91
CA VAL A 109 -10.95 -0.34 -5.69
C VAL A 109 -9.54 0.18 -5.80
N GLN A 110 -8.57 -0.65 -6.14
CA GLN A 110 -7.18 -0.25 -6.31
C GLN A 110 -6.99 0.84 -7.37
N ALA A 111 -7.62 0.70 -8.54
CA ALA A 111 -7.54 1.69 -9.60
C ALA A 111 -8.18 3.02 -9.17
N TRP A 112 -9.36 2.95 -8.55
CA TRP A 112 -10.10 4.12 -8.12
C TRP A 112 -9.38 4.96 -7.08
N VAL A 113 -8.87 4.34 -5.99
CA VAL A 113 -8.17 5.10 -4.94
C VAL A 113 -6.84 5.70 -5.40
N ARG A 114 -6.31 5.25 -6.53
CA ARG A 114 -5.06 5.76 -7.12
C ARG A 114 -5.30 6.89 -8.13
N SER A 115 -6.40 6.84 -8.87
CA SER A 115 -6.70 7.79 -9.96
C SER A 115 -7.60 8.93 -9.53
N ASP A 116 -8.38 8.75 -8.47
CA ASP A 116 -9.36 9.71 -7.95
C ASP A 116 -8.95 10.21 -6.55
N LEU A 117 -9.78 11.00 -5.91
CA LEU A 117 -9.61 11.48 -4.54
C LEU A 117 -8.35 12.34 -4.32
N MET A 118 -7.88 13.01 -5.37
CA MET A 118 -6.68 13.87 -5.30
C MET A 118 -6.76 14.93 -4.20
N PRO A 119 -7.89 15.65 -4.00
CA PRO A 119 -7.96 16.67 -2.94
C PRO A 119 -7.67 16.11 -1.54
N ILE A 120 -8.12 14.88 -1.23
CA ILE A 120 -7.76 14.22 0.03
C ILE A 120 -6.26 13.91 0.07
N ARG A 121 -5.71 13.41 -1.03
CA ARG A 121 -4.30 13.01 -1.07
C ARG A 121 -3.35 14.19 -0.94
N ASP A 122 -3.71 15.33 -1.49
CA ASP A 122 -2.93 16.57 -1.44
C ASP A 122 -2.99 17.21 -0.04
N GLU A 123 -4.19 17.26 0.57
CA GLU A 123 -4.39 17.90 1.87
C GLU A 123 -4.11 16.97 3.05
N ARG A 124 -4.14 15.66 2.85
CA ARG A 124 -3.77 14.61 3.82
C ARG A 124 -2.72 13.69 3.20
N PRO A 125 -1.50 14.22 2.94
CA PRO A 125 -0.40 13.39 2.43
C PRO A 125 -0.07 12.27 3.40
N THR A 126 0.66 11.25 2.94
CA THR A 126 1.01 10.09 3.75
C THR A 126 1.86 10.40 4.97
N PHE A 127 2.55 11.53 4.98
CA PHE A 127 3.24 12.04 6.18
C PHE A 127 2.29 12.29 7.36
N VAL A 128 1.01 12.57 7.12
CA VAL A 128 -0.01 12.60 8.18
C VAL A 128 -0.13 11.24 8.86
N VAL A 129 -0.12 10.18 8.06
CA VAL A 129 -0.30 8.80 8.55
C VAL A 129 0.95 8.26 9.22
N PHE A 130 2.11 8.45 8.60
CA PHE A 130 3.34 7.77 9.02
C PHE A 130 4.23 8.62 9.93
N CYS A 131 4.05 9.94 9.91
CA CYS A 131 4.92 10.87 10.63
C CYS A 131 4.14 11.84 11.53
N GLY A 132 2.82 11.74 11.61
CA GLY A 132 1.99 12.60 12.46
C GLY A 132 1.93 14.06 12.02
N ALA A 133 2.20 14.36 10.74
CA ALA A 133 2.16 15.72 10.22
C ALA A 133 0.76 16.34 10.40
N ARG A 134 0.71 17.59 10.81
CA ARG A 134 -0.54 18.34 10.97
C ARG A 134 -0.78 19.22 9.75
N ARG A 135 -2.04 19.33 9.36
CA ARG A 135 -2.49 20.09 8.18
C ARG A 135 -3.69 20.97 8.55
N PRO A 136 -3.96 22.04 7.82
CA PRO A 136 -5.16 22.85 7.98
C PRO A 136 -6.46 22.04 7.81
N ALA A 137 -7.60 22.63 8.15
CA ALA A 137 -8.91 22.06 7.85
C ALA A 137 -9.05 21.77 6.35
N LEU A 138 -9.84 20.73 6.02
CA LEU A 138 -10.09 20.35 4.63
C LEU A 138 -10.81 21.49 3.86
N SER A 139 -10.38 21.70 2.63
CA SER A 139 -11.09 22.58 1.68
C SER A 139 -12.42 21.98 1.23
N ALA A 140 -13.29 22.78 0.63
CA ALA A 140 -14.57 22.30 0.11
C ALA A 140 -14.40 21.16 -0.93
N PRO A 141 -13.45 21.19 -1.89
CA PRO A 141 -13.19 20.05 -2.76
C PRO A 141 -12.74 18.77 -2.02
N ALA A 142 -11.94 18.92 -0.97
CA ALA A 142 -11.49 17.77 -0.19
C ALA A 142 -12.62 17.18 0.66
N ILE A 143 -13.52 18.02 1.19
CA ILE A 143 -14.74 17.58 1.88
C ILE A 143 -15.66 16.80 0.93
N GLU A 144 -15.86 17.29 -0.29
CA GLU A 144 -16.66 16.60 -1.31
C GLU A 144 -16.05 15.24 -1.67
N ALA A 145 -14.73 15.19 -1.89
CA ALA A 145 -14.01 13.94 -2.14
C ALA A 145 -14.12 12.97 -0.95
N THR A 146 -14.13 13.49 0.27
CA THR A 146 -14.31 12.71 1.50
C THR A 146 -15.72 12.09 1.57
N HIS A 147 -16.76 12.84 1.24
CA HIS A 147 -18.13 12.32 1.16
C HIS A 147 -18.24 11.20 0.10
N LYS A 148 -17.61 11.39 -1.06
CA LYS A 148 -17.55 10.36 -2.11
C LYS A 148 -16.84 9.10 -1.61
N LEU A 149 -15.71 9.25 -0.94
CA LEU A 149 -14.97 8.13 -0.35
C LEU A 149 -15.83 7.37 0.65
N PHE A 150 -16.49 8.06 1.57
CA PHE A 150 -17.30 7.42 2.61
C PHE A 150 -18.51 6.69 2.03
N ALA A 151 -19.23 7.30 1.10
CA ALA A 151 -20.38 6.68 0.46
C ALA A 151 -19.98 5.38 -0.26
N ALA A 152 -18.89 5.41 -1.04
CA ALA A 152 -18.40 4.23 -1.74
C ALA A 152 -17.87 3.15 -0.77
N ALA A 153 -17.10 3.53 0.25
CA ALA A 153 -16.57 2.59 1.22
C ALA A 153 -17.69 1.91 2.03
N LEU A 154 -18.73 2.66 2.46
CA LEU A 154 -19.88 2.09 3.16
C LEU A 154 -20.65 1.13 2.26
N GLN A 155 -20.81 1.43 0.98
CA GLN A 155 -21.45 0.54 0.00
C GLN A 155 -20.65 -0.74 -0.22
N LEU A 156 -19.32 -0.63 -0.34
CA LEU A 156 -18.43 -1.78 -0.50
C LEU A 156 -18.43 -2.71 0.72
N LEU A 157 -18.63 -2.14 1.91
CA LEU A 157 -18.66 -2.86 3.17
C LEU A 157 -20.10 -3.29 3.58
N ASP A 158 -21.11 -3.09 2.74
CA ASP A 158 -22.47 -3.47 3.09
C ASP A 158 -22.57 -4.98 3.34
N GLY A 159 -23.18 -5.34 4.51
CA GLY A 159 -23.25 -6.71 5.00
C GLY A 159 -21.91 -7.33 5.46
N ARG A 160 -20.82 -6.57 5.51
CA ARG A 160 -19.47 -7.02 5.88
C ARG A 160 -18.93 -6.23 7.06
N THR A 161 -18.03 -6.82 7.85
CA THR A 161 -17.46 -6.13 9.03
C THR A 161 -15.98 -5.84 8.86
N ASP A 162 -15.20 -6.84 8.47
CA ASP A 162 -13.75 -6.82 8.60
C ASP A 162 -13.03 -6.61 7.27
N ASN A 163 -13.53 -7.16 6.17
CA ASN A 163 -12.88 -7.13 4.86
C ASN A 163 -13.87 -6.72 3.75
N LEU A 164 -13.34 -6.28 2.62
CA LEU A 164 -14.12 -5.96 1.42
C LEU A 164 -14.81 -7.18 0.81
N PHE A 165 -14.27 -8.37 1.04
CA PHE A 165 -14.73 -9.64 0.52
C PHE A 165 -14.84 -10.65 1.67
N ASP A 166 -15.26 -11.88 1.38
CA ASP A 166 -15.38 -12.94 2.38
C ASP A 166 -14.03 -13.25 3.05
N GLN A 167 -12.94 -13.00 2.34
CA GLN A 167 -11.57 -13.08 2.85
C GLN A 167 -10.85 -11.76 2.58
N TRP A 168 -9.80 -11.51 3.36
CA TRP A 168 -8.92 -10.39 3.14
C TRP A 168 -8.30 -10.39 1.75
N SER A 169 -8.12 -9.22 1.20
CA SER A 169 -7.39 -8.98 -0.04
C SER A 169 -6.46 -7.77 0.08
N ILE A 170 -5.54 -7.63 -0.84
CA ILE A 170 -4.63 -6.48 -0.86
C ILE A 170 -5.38 -5.14 -1.09
N ALA A 171 -6.56 -5.18 -1.69
CA ALA A 171 -7.43 -4.00 -1.86
C ALA A 171 -7.92 -3.43 -0.51
N ASP A 172 -8.00 -4.28 0.54
CA ASP A 172 -8.30 -3.82 1.90
C ASP A 172 -7.23 -2.87 2.43
N VAL A 173 -5.96 -3.14 2.12
CA VAL A 173 -4.85 -2.25 2.50
C VAL A 173 -4.92 -0.93 1.75
N ASP A 174 -5.23 -0.95 0.45
CA ASP A 174 -5.36 0.27 -0.36
C ASP A 174 -6.51 1.17 0.16
N LEU A 175 -7.68 0.60 0.43
CA LEU A 175 -8.81 1.36 0.96
C LEU A 175 -8.55 1.86 2.39
N ALA A 176 -8.00 1.00 3.24
CA ALA A 176 -7.65 1.38 4.61
C ALA A 176 -6.62 2.50 4.63
N MET A 177 -5.60 2.45 3.75
CA MET A 177 -4.60 3.52 3.62
C MET A 177 -5.24 4.86 3.23
N MET A 178 -6.24 4.84 2.34
CA MET A 178 -6.96 6.05 1.97
C MET A 178 -7.77 6.61 3.15
N LEU A 179 -8.45 5.76 3.91
CA LEU A 179 -9.19 6.16 5.10
C LEU A 179 -8.26 6.65 6.23
N GLN A 180 -7.11 6.02 6.42
CA GLN A 180 -6.14 6.41 7.45
C GLN A 180 -5.58 7.82 7.27
N ARG A 181 -5.60 8.37 6.06
CA ARG A 181 -5.24 9.79 5.84
C ARG A 181 -6.12 10.74 6.66
N LEU A 182 -7.39 10.40 6.80
CA LEU A 182 -8.37 11.18 7.57
C LEU A 182 -8.37 10.77 9.05
N VAL A 183 -8.40 9.47 9.33
CA VAL A 183 -8.44 8.93 10.70
C VAL A 183 -7.21 9.38 11.52
N ALA A 184 -6.01 9.22 10.97
CA ALA A 184 -4.77 9.58 11.67
C ALA A 184 -4.64 11.10 11.90
N HIS A 185 -5.21 11.91 11.02
CA HIS A 185 -5.25 13.36 11.19
C HIS A 185 -6.28 13.79 12.26
N GLY A 186 -7.33 12.99 12.49
CA GLY A 186 -8.45 13.30 13.38
C GLY A 186 -9.59 14.02 12.66
N ASP A 187 -9.68 13.93 11.34
CA ASP A 187 -10.84 14.43 10.60
C ASP A 187 -12.09 13.57 10.92
N PRO A 188 -13.30 14.13 10.83
CA PRO A 188 -14.54 13.37 11.06
C PRO A 188 -14.68 12.22 10.07
N VAL A 189 -14.69 10.98 10.55
CA VAL A 189 -14.88 9.75 9.76
C VAL A 189 -16.01 8.93 10.41
N PRO A 190 -16.95 8.35 9.64
CA PRO A 190 -17.97 7.45 10.19
C PRO A 190 -17.31 6.30 10.97
N GLN A 191 -17.84 6.01 12.17
CA GLN A 191 -17.22 5.04 13.10
C GLN A 191 -16.96 3.68 12.46
N ARG A 192 -17.89 3.18 11.65
CA ARG A 192 -17.72 1.93 10.91
C ARG A 192 -16.48 1.91 10.02
N LEU A 193 -16.17 3.04 9.36
CA LEU A 193 -14.98 3.17 8.52
C LEU A 193 -13.70 3.32 9.33
N VAL A 194 -13.78 3.95 10.51
CA VAL A 194 -12.69 3.99 11.50
C VAL A 194 -12.35 2.57 11.97
N ASP A 195 -13.37 1.80 12.34
CA ASP A 195 -13.21 0.43 12.84
C ASP A 195 -12.60 -0.47 11.76
N TYR A 196 -13.12 -0.41 10.54
CA TYR A 196 -12.56 -1.13 9.38
C TYR A 196 -11.10 -0.73 9.10
N ALA A 197 -10.81 0.56 8.98
CA ALA A 197 -9.47 1.04 8.71
C ALA A 197 -8.47 0.60 9.79
N ASN A 198 -8.88 0.68 11.06
CA ASN A 198 -8.07 0.24 12.19
C ASN A 198 -7.92 -1.28 12.26
N HIS A 199 -8.94 -2.06 11.83
CA HIS A 199 -8.82 -3.50 11.71
C HIS A 199 -7.71 -3.87 10.72
N GLN A 200 -7.74 -3.31 9.51
CA GLN A 200 -6.71 -3.55 8.50
C GLN A 200 -5.33 -3.07 8.95
N TRP A 201 -5.29 -1.94 9.67
CA TRP A 201 -4.03 -1.37 10.16
C TRP A 201 -3.33 -2.25 11.19
N ARG A 202 -4.08 -3.05 11.97
CA ARG A 202 -3.52 -4.02 12.94
C ARG A 202 -2.95 -5.28 12.32
N ARG A 203 -3.11 -5.48 11.01
CA ARG A 203 -2.58 -6.68 10.33
C ARG A 203 -1.05 -6.75 10.48
N PRO A 204 -0.49 -7.92 10.86
CA PRO A 204 0.96 -8.04 11.15
C PRO A 204 1.86 -7.57 10.02
N SER A 205 1.52 -7.85 8.75
CA SER A 205 2.27 -7.41 7.58
C SER A 205 2.26 -5.88 7.41
N VAL A 206 1.12 -5.24 7.70
CA VAL A 206 0.99 -3.77 7.68
C VAL A 206 1.80 -3.16 8.84
N GLN A 207 1.74 -3.77 10.03
CA GLN A 207 2.49 -3.31 11.19
C GLN A 207 4.01 -3.38 10.98
N GLN A 208 4.52 -4.34 10.22
CA GLN A 208 5.94 -4.36 9.86
C GLN A 208 6.34 -3.09 9.09
N TRP A 209 5.53 -2.63 8.15
CA TRP A 209 5.79 -1.36 7.46
C TRP A 209 5.68 -0.15 8.38
N ILE A 210 4.65 -0.10 9.23
CA ILE A 210 4.41 1.02 10.14
C ILE A 210 5.56 1.20 11.13
N ASN A 211 6.12 0.09 11.60
CA ASN A 211 7.21 0.09 12.60
C ASN A 211 8.61 0.26 11.99
N HIS A 212 8.72 0.42 10.67
CA HIS A 212 10.01 0.79 10.08
C HIS A 212 10.54 2.11 10.66
N ALA A 213 11.85 2.16 10.94
CA ALA A 213 12.51 3.41 11.29
C ALA A 213 12.40 4.40 10.12
N ARG A 214 11.98 5.63 10.41
CA ARG A 214 11.87 6.71 9.45
C ARG A 214 12.82 7.84 9.81
N PRO A 215 13.40 8.54 8.82
CA PRO A 215 14.12 9.76 9.10
C PRO A 215 13.18 10.78 9.75
N PRO A 216 13.70 11.70 10.58
CA PRO A 216 12.93 12.83 11.09
C PRO A 216 12.31 13.59 9.91
N LEU A 217 11.06 14.06 10.06
CA LEU A 217 10.48 14.99 9.10
C LEU A 217 11.36 16.24 9.06
N THR A 218 12.04 16.44 7.95
CA THR A 218 12.53 17.77 7.60
C THR A 218 11.32 18.58 7.16
N GLU A 219 11.15 19.80 7.67
CA GLU A 219 10.05 20.71 7.31
C GLU A 219 9.98 20.83 5.76
N TYR A 220 8.81 20.55 5.20
CA TYR A 220 8.45 20.72 3.79
C TYR A 220 7.43 21.83 3.64
#